data_f33a6afd6011beb7edf81ef95a288f90
#
_entry.id   f33a6afd6011beb7edf81ef95a288f90
#
_cell.length_a   1.000
_cell.length_b   1.000
_cell.length_c   1.000
_cell.angle_alpha   90.00
_cell.angle_beta   90.00
_cell.angle_gamma   90.00
#
_symmetry.space_group_name_H-M   'P 1'
#
loop_
_entity.id
_entity.type
_entity.pdbx_description
1 polymer ?
#
loop_
_entity_poly.entity_id
_entity_poly.type
_entity_poly.pdbx_seq_one_letter_code
_entity_poly.pdbx_strand_id
1 'polypeptide(L)'
;MVVAAPPPPQVPPHEITLQQLAALEQQKPWKNGKTDAFYADLSMILRTYLERRFQVPALESTTREIMPLLKKTDFPDQQSKILQEVLYQSDMAKFAQSPPSEQAHEKNLHNARKVVMASSGFVPTHPTYTNL
;
A
#
# COMPACT_ATOMS: atom_id res chain seq x y z
N MET A 1 -14.74 -17.55 36.66
CA MET A 1 -14.74 -17.11 35.24
C MET A 1 -13.55 -16.18 35.01
N VAL A 2 -12.78 -16.49 34.01
CA VAL A 2 -11.63 -15.67 33.66
C VAL A 2 -12.10 -14.59 32.70
N VAL A 3 -11.91 -13.33 33.11
CA VAL A 3 -12.19 -12.22 32.20
C VAL A 3 -10.96 -12.05 31.32
N ALA A 4 -11.16 -12.20 30.04
CA ALA A 4 -10.06 -11.97 29.11
C ALA A 4 -9.56 -10.54 29.23
N ALA A 5 -8.24 -10.37 29.24
CA ALA A 5 -7.67 -9.03 29.18
C ALA A 5 -8.13 -8.37 27.87
N PRO A 6 -8.36 -7.05 27.89
CA PRO A 6 -8.68 -6.37 26.65
C PRO A 6 -7.54 -6.59 25.65
N PRO A 7 -7.85 -6.79 24.37
CA PRO A 7 -6.79 -6.97 23.38
C PRO A 7 -5.88 -5.73 23.36
N PRO A 8 -4.59 -5.91 23.11
CA PRO A 8 -3.70 -4.76 22.99
C PRO A 8 -4.19 -3.84 21.87
N PRO A 9 -3.93 -2.54 21.98
CA PRO A 9 -4.27 -1.63 20.89
C PRO A 9 -3.65 -2.12 19.58
N GLN A 10 -4.48 -2.25 18.57
CA GLN A 10 -3.99 -2.68 17.27
C GLN A 10 -3.27 -1.54 16.58
N VAL A 11 -2.14 -1.86 15.99
CA VAL A 11 -1.42 -0.89 15.16
C VAL A 11 -2.28 -0.59 13.93
N PRO A 12 -2.54 0.69 13.62
CA PRO A 12 -3.35 1.02 12.45
C PRO A 12 -2.77 0.43 11.17
N PRO A 13 -3.63 0.02 10.21
CA PRO A 13 -3.16 -0.60 8.97
C PRO A 13 -2.13 0.26 8.23
N HIS A 14 -2.30 1.58 8.20
CA HIS A 14 -1.37 2.44 7.48
C HIS A 14 0.03 2.43 8.09
N GLU A 15 0.15 2.33 9.41
CA GLU A 15 1.47 2.28 10.05
C GLU A 15 2.22 1.00 9.70
N ILE A 16 1.53 -0.14 9.75
CA ILE A 16 2.13 -1.41 9.37
C ILE A 16 2.58 -1.36 7.92
N THR A 17 1.73 -0.83 7.05
CA THR A 17 2.01 -0.75 5.62
C THR A 17 3.20 0.14 5.34
N LEU A 18 3.28 1.31 5.98
CA LEU A 18 4.41 2.22 5.79
C LEU A 18 5.72 1.60 6.25
N GLN A 19 5.70 0.82 7.34
CA GLN A 19 6.88 0.08 7.79
C GLN A 19 7.32 -0.97 6.78
N GLN A 20 6.35 -1.69 6.20
CA GLN A 20 6.65 -2.69 5.18
C GLN A 20 7.23 -2.07 3.91
N LEU A 21 6.69 -0.91 3.49
CA LEU A 21 7.21 -0.19 2.34
C LEU A 21 8.63 0.31 2.59
N ALA A 22 8.90 0.79 3.81
CA ALA A 22 10.24 1.24 4.19
C ALA A 22 11.25 0.09 4.18
N ALA A 23 10.86 -1.07 4.67
CA ALA A 23 11.71 -2.26 4.66
C ALA A 23 12.02 -2.69 3.22
N LEU A 24 11.00 -2.67 2.36
CA LEU A 24 11.17 -3.02 0.96
C LEU A 24 12.12 -2.05 0.25
N GLU A 25 12.01 -0.77 0.56
CA GLU A 25 12.91 0.25 0.01
C GLU A 25 14.36 0.02 0.45
N GLN A 26 14.57 -0.33 1.71
CA GLN A 26 15.92 -0.58 2.22
C GLN A 26 16.58 -1.81 1.61
N GLN A 27 15.78 -2.86 1.38
CA GLN A 27 16.30 -4.10 0.79
C GLN A 27 16.68 -3.93 -0.68
N LYS A 28 16.00 -3.05 -1.39
CA LYS A 28 16.24 -2.79 -2.82
C LYS A 28 16.42 -4.06 -3.63
N PRO A 29 15.37 -4.94 -3.67
CA PRO A 29 15.52 -6.25 -4.31
C PRO A 29 15.94 -6.17 -5.79
N TRP A 30 15.58 -5.09 -6.48
CA TRP A 30 15.93 -4.90 -7.88
C TRP A 30 17.45 -4.84 -8.10
N LYS A 31 18.23 -4.43 -7.11
CA LYS A 31 19.68 -4.37 -7.22
C LYS A 31 20.32 -5.74 -7.24
N ASN A 32 19.60 -6.75 -6.77
CA ASN A 32 20.04 -8.15 -6.74
C ASN A 32 19.34 -8.99 -7.81
N GLY A 33 18.78 -8.34 -8.84
CA GLY A 33 18.09 -9.04 -9.91
C GLY A 33 16.71 -9.57 -9.51
N LYS A 34 16.16 -9.11 -8.37
CA LYS A 34 14.88 -9.61 -7.85
C LYS A 34 13.75 -8.59 -8.09
N THR A 35 13.69 -8.06 -9.31
CA THR A 35 12.66 -7.10 -9.68
C THR A 35 11.26 -7.69 -9.57
N ASP A 36 11.09 -8.94 -10.01
CA ASP A 36 9.79 -9.62 -9.91
C ASP A 36 9.33 -9.74 -8.46
N ALA A 37 10.25 -10.12 -7.57
CA ALA A 37 9.96 -10.22 -6.15
C ALA A 37 9.58 -8.87 -5.56
N PHE A 38 10.26 -7.80 -5.97
CA PHE A 38 9.94 -6.44 -5.54
C PHE A 38 8.49 -6.09 -5.85
N TYR A 39 8.06 -6.29 -7.09
CA TYR A 39 6.70 -5.93 -7.49
C TYR A 39 5.65 -6.86 -6.91
N ALA A 40 5.97 -8.14 -6.72
CA ALA A 40 5.08 -9.06 -6.03
C ALA A 40 4.84 -8.60 -4.58
N ASP A 41 5.92 -8.22 -3.89
CA ASP A 41 5.82 -7.74 -2.51
C ASP A 41 5.09 -6.40 -2.44
N LEU A 42 5.37 -5.48 -3.35
CA LEU A 42 4.70 -4.18 -3.38
C LEU A 42 3.18 -4.36 -3.57
N SER A 43 2.79 -5.19 -4.51
CA SER A 43 1.37 -5.49 -4.76
C SER A 43 0.72 -6.13 -3.52
N MET A 44 1.39 -7.11 -2.91
CA MET A 44 0.90 -7.79 -1.72
C MET A 44 0.70 -6.81 -0.56
N ILE A 45 1.68 -5.95 -0.33
CA ILE A 45 1.63 -4.96 0.75
C ILE A 45 0.43 -4.03 0.56
N LEU A 46 0.25 -3.49 -0.65
CA LEU A 46 -0.84 -2.57 -0.93
C LEU A 46 -2.20 -3.27 -0.85
N ARG A 47 -2.33 -4.46 -1.41
CA ARG A 47 -3.59 -5.21 -1.36
C ARG A 47 -3.99 -5.57 0.07
N THR A 48 -3.03 -5.97 0.89
CA THR A 48 -3.27 -6.25 2.30
C THR A 48 -3.75 -5.00 3.03
N TYR A 49 -3.13 -3.85 2.72
CA TYR A 49 -3.57 -2.59 3.28
C TYR A 49 -5.03 -2.28 2.93
N LEU A 50 -5.37 -2.44 1.64
CA LEU A 50 -6.73 -2.16 1.18
C LEU A 50 -7.76 -3.07 1.86
N GLU A 51 -7.44 -4.34 2.05
CA GLU A 51 -8.32 -5.24 2.77
C GLU A 51 -8.55 -4.80 4.21
N ARG A 52 -7.47 -4.47 4.90
CA ARG A 52 -7.55 -4.11 6.32
C ARG A 52 -8.19 -2.76 6.55
N ARG A 53 -7.88 -1.79 5.70
CA ARG A 53 -8.38 -0.43 5.88
C ARG A 53 -9.80 -0.23 5.35
N PHE A 54 -10.13 -0.86 4.23
CA PHE A 54 -11.39 -0.62 3.52
C PHE A 54 -12.32 -1.83 3.47
N GLN A 55 -11.89 -2.98 4.00
CA GLN A 55 -12.68 -4.22 4.03
C GLN A 55 -13.12 -4.66 2.62
N VAL A 56 -12.27 -4.47 1.63
CA VAL A 56 -12.50 -4.98 0.27
C VAL A 56 -11.61 -6.21 0.05
N PRO A 57 -12.05 -7.21 -0.73
CA PRO A 57 -11.28 -8.44 -0.94
C PRO A 57 -10.16 -8.24 -1.97
N ALA A 58 -9.23 -7.33 -1.66
CA ALA A 58 -8.20 -6.89 -2.61
C ALA A 58 -7.20 -8.00 -2.96
N LEU A 59 -6.90 -8.89 -2.02
CA LEU A 59 -5.95 -9.98 -2.27
C LEU A 59 -6.51 -11.02 -3.26
N GLU A 60 -7.83 -11.13 -3.37
CA GLU A 60 -8.50 -12.06 -4.26
C GLU A 60 -8.97 -11.41 -5.56
N SER A 61 -8.75 -10.13 -5.72
CA SER A 61 -9.29 -9.36 -6.83
C SER A 61 -8.19 -8.89 -7.78
N THR A 62 -8.53 -8.76 -9.05
CA THR A 62 -7.64 -8.12 -10.01
C THR A 62 -7.60 -6.61 -9.76
N THR A 63 -6.58 -5.95 -10.31
CA THR A 63 -6.50 -4.48 -10.22
C THR A 63 -7.78 -3.83 -10.73
N ARG A 64 -8.30 -4.32 -11.87
CA ARG A 64 -9.52 -3.79 -12.45
C ARG A 64 -10.73 -3.95 -11.53
N GLU A 65 -10.81 -5.09 -10.81
CA GLU A 65 -11.91 -5.36 -9.90
C GLU A 65 -11.84 -4.52 -8.62
N ILE A 66 -10.64 -4.21 -8.16
CA ILE A 66 -10.43 -3.44 -6.92
C ILE A 66 -11.02 -2.04 -7.05
N MET A 67 -10.86 -1.40 -8.22
CA MET A 67 -11.21 0.01 -8.37
C MET A 67 -12.69 0.30 -8.09
N PRO A 68 -13.66 -0.44 -8.69
CA PRO A 68 -15.05 -0.19 -8.36
C PRO A 68 -15.42 -0.57 -6.93
N LEU A 69 -14.72 -1.54 -6.32
CA LEU A 69 -14.95 -1.88 -4.92
C LEU A 69 -14.57 -0.73 -4.00
N LEU A 70 -13.46 -0.05 -4.29
CA LEU A 70 -13.02 1.09 -3.48
C LEU A 70 -13.95 2.29 -3.60
N LYS A 71 -14.62 2.46 -4.74
CA LYS A 71 -15.58 3.56 -4.92
C LYS A 71 -16.75 3.51 -3.94
N LYS A 72 -17.03 2.35 -3.38
CA LYS A 72 -18.10 2.16 -2.40
C LYS A 72 -17.63 2.42 -0.97
N THR A 73 -16.38 2.78 -0.81
CA THR A 73 -15.76 3.05 0.50
C THR A 73 -15.39 4.52 0.60
N ASP A 74 -14.76 4.88 1.71
CA ASP A 74 -14.24 6.24 1.90
C ASP A 74 -12.85 6.46 1.28
N PHE A 75 -12.42 5.55 0.40
CA PHE A 75 -11.15 5.73 -0.31
C PHE A 75 -11.20 7.00 -1.15
N PRO A 76 -10.20 7.90 -1.01
CA PRO A 76 -10.22 9.17 -1.74
C PRO A 76 -10.13 8.97 -3.26
N ASP A 77 -11.11 9.48 -3.99
CA ASP A 77 -11.12 9.37 -5.46
C ASP A 77 -9.85 9.94 -6.10
N GLN A 78 -9.28 10.96 -5.48
CA GLN A 78 -8.07 11.61 -5.99
C GLN A 78 -6.86 10.67 -6.01
N GLN A 79 -6.89 9.61 -5.19
CA GLN A 79 -5.80 8.65 -5.12
C GLN A 79 -6.02 7.43 -6.01
N SER A 80 -7.19 7.30 -6.61
CA SER A 80 -7.56 6.11 -7.39
C SER A 80 -6.62 5.87 -8.57
N LYS A 81 -6.32 6.93 -9.32
CA LYS A 81 -5.48 6.81 -10.51
C LYS A 81 -4.04 6.42 -10.13
N ILE A 82 -3.53 7.00 -9.05
CA ILE A 82 -2.17 6.70 -8.57
C ILE A 82 -2.10 5.25 -8.12
N LEU A 83 -3.07 4.80 -7.33
CA LEU A 83 -3.13 3.41 -6.88
C LEU A 83 -3.21 2.45 -8.06
N GLN A 84 -4.11 2.74 -9.00
CA GLN A 84 -4.29 1.90 -10.18
C GLN A 84 -2.98 1.77 -10.96
N GLU A 85 -2.26 2.86 -11.12
CA GLU A 85 -0.99 2.86 -11.84
C GLU A 85 0.06 2.00 -11.13
N VAL A 86 0.19 2.13 -9.80
CA VAL A 86 1.16 1.32 -9.05
C VAL A 86 0.83 -0.16 -9.16
N LEU A 87 -0.45 -0.53 -9.00
CA LEU A 87 -0.87 -1.93 -9.12
C LEU A 87 -0.70 -2.46 -10.53
N TYR A 88 -1.00 -1.64 -11.53
CA TYR A 88 -0.81 -2.01 -12.93
C TYR A 88 0.66 -2.26 -13.24
N GLN A 89 1.55 -1.36 -12.80
CA GLN A 89 2.99 -1.54 -13.01
C GLN A 89 3.49 -2.81 -12.31
N SER A 90 2.95 -3.11 -11.14
CA SER A 90 3.30 -4.33 -10.42
C SER A 90 2.87 -5.58 -11.17
N ASP A 91 1.66 -5.54 -11.76
CA ASP A 91 1.15 -6.67 -12.54
C ASP A 91 1.98 -6.87 -13.82
N MET A 92 2.31 -5.77 -14.50
CA MET A 92 3.04 -5.83 -15.76
C MET A 92 4.50 -6.23 -15.61
N ALA A 93 5.07 -6.04 -14.44
CA ALA A 93 6.48 -6.38 -14.21
C ALA A 93 6.77 -7.86 -14.44
N LYS A 94 5.76 -8.73 -14.22
CA LYS A 94 5.89 -10.18 -14.43
C LYS A 94 6.10 -10.54 -15.91
N PHE A 95 5.66 -9.67 -16.82
CA PHE A 95 5.66 -9.93 -18.24
C PHE A 95 6.64 -9.04 -18.99
N ALA A 96 7.37 -8.19 -18.26
CA ALA A 96 8.30 -7.27 -18.89
C ALA A 96 9.51 -8.01 -19.44
N GLN A 97 9.82 -7.78 -20.71
CA GLN A 97 11.02 -8.34 -21.33
C GLN A 97 12.27 -7.62 -20.85
N SER A 98 12.13 -6.35 -20.50
CA SER A 98 13.20 -5.56 -19.90
C SER A 98 12.71 -5.05 -18.56
N PRO A 99 13.54 -5.12 -17.50
CA PRO A 99 13.12 -4.61 -16.20
C PRO A 99 12.91 -3.09 -16.28
N PRO A 100 11.95 -2.55 -15.51
CA PRO A 100 11.82 -1.11 -15.38
C PRO A 100 13.09 -0.49 -14.81
N SER A 101 13.27 0.80 -15.04
CA SER A 101 14.42 1.53 -14.51
C SER A 101 14.38 1.62 -12.98
N GLU A 102 15.53 1.88 -12.36
CA GLU A 102 15.59 2.09 -10.91
C GLU A 102 14.71 3.28 -10.50
N GLN A 103 14.68 4.33 -11.31
CA GLN A 103 13.80 5.46 -11.02
C GLN A 103 12.33 5.08 -11.01
N ALA A 104 11.93 4.13 -11.86
CA ALA A 104 10.56 3.63 -11.86
C ALA A 104 10.24 2.90 -10.56
N HIS A 105 11.17 2.12 -10.03
CA HIS A 105 10.96 1.42 -8.75
C HIS A 105 10.79 2.42 -7.62
N GLU A 106 11.65 3.43 -7.55
CA GLU A 106 11.57 4.45 -6.52
C GLU A 106 10.30 5.28 -6.63
N LYS A 107 9.86 5.59 -7.85
CA LYS A 107 8.62 6.30 -8.10
C LYS A 107 7.41 5.50 -7.62
N ASN A 108 7.39 4.20 -7.91
CA ASN A 108 6.30 3.34 -7.48
C ASN A 108 6.22 3.25 -5.95
N LEU A 109 7.37 3.17 -5.26
CA LEU A 109 7.41 3.20 -3.81
C LEU A 109 6.90 4.52 -3.25
N HIS A 110 7.34 5.63 -3.85
CA HIS A 110 6.89 6.95 -3.44
C HIS A 110 5.38 7.08 -3.60
N ASN A 111 4.85 6.66 -4.73
CA ASN A 111 3.43 6.73 -5.00
C ASN A 111 2.63 5.81 -4.08
N ALA A 112 3.15 4.62 -3.77
CA ALA A 112 2.52 3.72 -2.83
C ALA A 112 2.39 4.37 -1.44
N ARG A 113 3.47 4.98 -0.94
CA ARG A 113 3.44 5.69 0.33
C ARG A 113 2.42 6.83 0.31
N LYS A 114 2.40 7.59 -0.79
CA LYS A 114 1.48 8.70 -0.94
C LYS A 114 0.03 8.26 -0.85
N VAL A 115 -0.31 7.17 -1.54
CA VAL A 115 -1.67 6.61 -1.50
C VAL A 115 -2.03 6.17 -0.09
N VAL A 116 -1.13 5.45 0.59
CA VAL A 116 -1.39 4.96 1.93
C VAL A 116 -1.60 6.12 2.90
N MET A 117 -0.74 7.12 2.87
CA MET A 117 -0.84 8.27 3.77
C MET A 117 -2.12 9.07 3.50
N ALA A 118 -2.46 9.29 2.25
CA ALA A 118 -3.62 10.08 1.88
C ALA A 118 -4.94 9.35 2.18
N SER A 119 -4.94 8.02 2.20
CA SER A 119 -6.14 7.21 2.38
C SER A 119 -6.27 6.63 3.78
N SER A 120 -5.32 6.89 4.67
CA SER A 120 -5.26 6.27 6.00
C SER A 120 -6.44 6.60 6.89
N GLY A 121 -7.08 7.74 6.66
CA GLY A 121 -8.12 8.22 7.56
C GLY A 121 -7.57 8.78 8.87
N PHE A 122 -6.25 8.79 9.02
CA PHE A 122 -5.62 9.31 10.22
C PHE A 122 -5.59 10.84 10.19
N VAL A 123 -6.23 11.45 11.17
CA VAL A 123 -6.20 12.89 11.35
C VAL A 123 -5.46 13.17 12.65
N PRO A 124 -4.31 13.84 12.59
CA PRO A 124 -3.60 14.19 13.81
C PRO A 124 -4.47 15.11 14.66
N THR A 125 -4.73 14.71 15.89
CA THR A 125 -5.55 15.52 16.83
C THR A 125 -4.70 16.21 17.87
N HIS A 126 -3.41 15.95 17.87
CA HIS A 126 -2.51 16.54 18.85
C HIS A 126 -2.40 18.05 18.63
N PRO A 127 -2.52 18.86 19.69
CA PRO A 127 -2.55 20.31 19.54
C PRO A 127 -1.32 20.90 18.84
N THR A 128 -0.18 20.26 18.99
CA THR A 128 1.05 20.78 18.36
C THR A 128 1.01 20.79 16.83
N TYR A 129 0.15 19.96 16.25
CA TYR A 129 0.00 19.94 14.79
C TYR A 129 -0.73 21.17 14.26
N THR A 130 -1.60 21.74 15.08
CA THR A 130 -2.39 22.89 14.67
C THR A 130 -1.62 24.21 14.80
N ASN A 131 -0.50 24.19 15.47
CA ASN A 131 0.30 25.38 15.74
C ASN A 131 1.47 25.55 14.78
N LEU A 132 1.55 24.69 13.80
CA LEU A 132 2.65 24.72 12.83
C LEU A 132 2.34 25.52 11.57
#